data_c5dfae67aa7c997dbd37c7ef9c08c78d
#
_entry.id   c5dfae67aa7c997dbd37c7ef9c08c78d
#
_cell.length_a   1.000
_cell.length_b   1.000
_cell.length_c   1.000
_cell.angle_alpha   90.00
_cell.angle_beta   90.00
_cell.angle_gamma   90.00
#
_symmetry.space_group_name_H-M   'P 1'
#
loop_
_entity.id
_entity.type
_entity.pdbx_description
1 polymer ?
#
loop_
_entity_poly.entity_id
_entity_poly.type
_entity_poly.pdbx_seq_one_letter_code
_entity_poly.pdbx_strand_id
1 'polypeptide(L)'
;MSLLAKQIAAKLAEREKLHVDVPEWGEPDKPVRLYFDKFNIRDISKLQRKYKDFATNPTLDAMVDAIIAKVEDEHGEKVFTIEDRPTLMGAEVGTIAMIFSAVFNGPTFEEHEKN
;
A
#
# COMPACT_ATOMS: atom_id res chain seq x y z
N MET A 1 7.85 22.59 -18.76
CA MET A 1 7.61 22.29 -17.34
C MET A 1 8.23 23.37 -16.47
N SER A 2 7.54 23.81 -15.45
CA SER A 2 8.05 24.86 -14.57
C SER A 2 9.20 24.38 -13.72
N LEU A 3 9.99 25.33 -13.22
CA LEU A 3 11.08 25.01 -12.31
C LEU A 3 10.55 24.33 -11.05
N LEU A 4 9.43 24.81 -10.53
CA LEU A 4 8.81 24.21 -9.35
C LEU A 4 8.40 22.76 -9.60
N ALA A 5 7.79 22.48 -10.76
CA ALA A 5 7.40 21.13 -11.10
C ALA A 5 8.60 20.18 -11.15
N LYS A 6 9.74 20.67 -11.66
CA LYS A 6 10.96 19.87 -11.68
C LYS A 6 11.48 19.60 -10.28
N GLN A 7 11.40 20.60 -9.40
CA GLN A 7 11.81 20.43 -8.02
C GLN A 7 10.92 19.41 -7.29
N ILE A 8 9.62 19.46 -7.53
CA ILE A 8 8.68 18.50 -6.94
C ILE A 8 9.01 17.10 -7.45
N ALA A 9 9.23 16.94 -8.74
CA ALA A 9 9.56 15.64 -9.32
C ALA A 9 10.83 15.05 -8.68
N ALA A 10 11.85 15.89 -8.47
CA ALA A 10 13.08 15.43 -7.83
C ALA A 10 12.83 14.97 -6.39
N LYS A 11 12.03 15.73 -5.64
CA LYS A 11 11.68 15.35 -4.27
C LYS A 11 10.93 14.04 -4.23
N LEU A 12 10.00 13.84 -5.14
CA LEU A 12 9.23 12.59 -5.19
C LEU A 12 10.12 11.39 -5.53
N ALA A 13 11.10 11.60 -6.41
CA ALA A 13 12.02 10.54 -6.78
C ALA A 13 12.96 10.14 -5.66
N GLU A 14 13.23 11.05 -4.73
CA GLU A 14 14.13 10.81 -3.61
C GLU A 14 13.48 10.07 -2.44
N ARG A 15 12.16 9.94 -2.44
CA ARG A 15 11.46 9.32 -1.30
C ARG A 15 11.85 7.87 -1.13
N GLU A 16 12.10 7.49 0.12
CA GLU A 16 12.38 6.12 0.46
C GLU A 16 11.09 5.30 0.49
N LYS A 17 11.23 4.02 0.19
CA LYS A 17 10.12 3.10 0.30
C LYS A 17 9.72 2.95 1.75
N LEU A 18 8.42 2.88 1.99
CA LEU A 18 7.86 2.55 3.28
C LEU A 18 7.67 1.03 3.35
N HIS A 19 7.42 0.52 4.53
CA HIS A 19 7.15 -0.91 4.66
C HIS A 19 6.17 -1.19 5.79
N VAL A 20 5.57 -2.36 5.73
CA VAL A 20 4.72 -2.88 6.79
C VAL A 20 5.06 -4.36 6.99
N ASP A 21 5.13 -4.78 8.24
CA ASP A 21 5.41 -6.17 8.57
C ASP A 21 4.09 -6.91 8.82
N VAL A 22 4.01 -8.12 8.28
CA VAL A 22 2.82 -8.98 8.40
C VAL A 22 3.25 -10.27 9.09
N PRO A 23 3.22 -10.30 10.43
CA PRO A 23 3.67 -11.49 11.16
C PRO A 23 2.85 -12.73 10.83
N GLU A 24 1.56 -12.55 10.56
CA GLU A 24 0.65 -13.66 10.28
C GLU A 24 1.03 -14.44 9.02
N TRP A 25 1.77 -13.81 8.11
CA TRP A 25 2.14 -14.44 6.84
C TRP A 25 3.58 -14.96 6.81
N GLY A 26 4.29 -14.79 7.91
CA GLY A 26 5.69 -15.24 8.00
C GLY A 26 5.90 -16.16 9.18
N GLU A 27 7.16 -16.31 9.55
CA GLU A 27 7.53 -17.05 10.74
C GLU A 27 7.46 -16.13 11.96
N PRO A 28 7.29 -16.67 13.18
CA PRO A 28 7.19 -15.83 14.38
C PRO A 28 8.34 -14.86 14.56
N ASP A 29 9.54 -15.25 14.20
CA ASP A 29 10.72 -14.43 14.34
C ASP A 29 11.15 -13.75 13.04
N LYS A 30 10.38 -13.95 11.97
CA LYS A 30 10.70 -13.39 10.66
C LYS A 30 9.41 -13.07 9.91
N PRO A 31 8.77 -11.93 10.22
CA PRO A 31 7.53 -11.56 9.54
C PRO A 31 7.79 -11.28 8.07
N VAL A 32 6.73 -11.42 7.27
CA VAL A 32 6.78 -10.99 5.88
C VAL A 32 6.78 -9.45 5.88
N ARG A 33 7.71 -8.87 5.16
CA ARG A 33 7.79 -7.41 5.03
C ARG A 33 7.37 -7.00 3.63
N LEU A 34 6.39 -6.13 3.54
CA LEU A 34 5.88 -5.62 2.28
C LEU A 34 6.30 -4.16 2.15
N TYR A 35 6.88 -3.82 1.00
CA TYR A 35 7.35 -2.45 0.74
C TYR A 35 6.38 -1.75 -0.19
N PHE A 36 6.32 -0.44 -0.11
CA PHE A 36 5.39 0.33 -0.95
C PHE A 36 5.76 1.81 -0.95
N ASP A 37 5.24 2.51 -1.95
CA ASP A 37 5.17 3.97 -1.94
C ASP A 37 3.77 4.36 -1.52
N LYS A 38 3.62 5.50 -0.86
CA LYS A 38 2.29 6.00 -0.50
C LYS A 38 1.44 6.18 -1.76
N PHE A 39 0.13 6.06 -1.58
CA PHE A 39 -0.80 6.36 -2.65
C PHE A 39 -0.63 7.79 -3.13
N ASN A 40 -0.64 7.95 -4.44
CA ASN A 40 -0.68 9.27 -5.06
C ASN A 40 -2.03 9.43 -5.77
N ILE A 41 -2.24 10.59 -6.37
CA ILE A 41 -3.51 10.89 -7.03
C ILE A 41 -3.81 9.90 -8.15
N ARG A 42 -2.79 9.50 -8.89
CA ARG A 42 -2.95 8.57 -10.00
C ARG A 42 -3.43 7.20 -9.51
N ASP A 43 -2.89 6.74 -8.39
CA ASP A 43 -3.29 5.46 -7.80
C ASP A 43 -4.75 5.47 -7.42
N ILE A 44 -5.18 6.54 -6.74
CA ILE A 44 -6.57 6.68 -6.32
C ILE A 44 -7.49 6.77 -7.53
N SER A 45 -7.11 7.54 -8.53
CA SER A 45 -7.92 7.69 -9.74
C SER A 45 -8.16 6.37 -10.44
N LYS A 46 -7.15 5.53 -10.52
CA LYS A 46 -7.29 4.21 -11.13
C LYS A 46 -8.29 3.34 -10.38
N LEU A 47 -8.22 3.35 -9.07
CA LEU A 47 -9.10 2.54 -8.25
C LEU A 47 -10.52 3.09 -8.24
N GLN A 48 -10.70 4.40 -8.33
CA GLN A 48 -12.03 5.00 -8.39
C GLN A 48 -12.77 4.70 -9.69
N ARG A 49 -12.07 4.36 -10.74
CA ARG A 49 -12.73 3.94 -11.98
C ARG A 49 -13.51 2.65 -11.78
N LYS A 50 -13.02 1.79 -10.90
CA LYS A 50 -13.66 0.52 -10.60
C LYS A 50 -14.52 0.60 -9.35
N TYR A 51 -14.08 1.37 -8.36
CA TYR A 51 -14.75 1.50 -7.06
C TYR A 51 -15.05 2.97 -6.82
N LYS A 52 -16.28 3.34 -7.09
CA LYS A 52 -16.73 4.74 -7.13
C LYS A 52 -16.34 5.56 -5.89
N ASP A 53 -16.51 4.98 -4.72
CA ASP A 53 -16.28 5.69 -3.47
C ASP A 53 -14.96 5.31 -2.80
N PHE A 54 -14.00 4.88 -3.59
CA PHE A 54 -12.76 4.33 -3.05
C PHE A 54 -12.08 5.25 -2.05
N ALA A 55 -11.98 6.54 -2.35
CA ALA A 55 -11.24 7.47 -1.50
C ALA A 55 -11.90 7.71 -0.16
N THR A 56 -13.24 7.62 -0.09
CA THR A 56 -13.99 7.92 1.12
C THR A 56 -14.51 6.69 1.85
N ASN A 57 -14.78 5.61 1.12
CA ASN A 57 -15.38 4.42 1.71
C ASN A 57 -14.93 3.17 0.94
N PRO A 58 -13.66 2.79 1.03
CA PRO A 58 -13.15 1.63 0.29
C PRO A 58 -13.76 0.34 0.81
N THR A 59 -14.18 -0.52 -0.13
CA THR A 59 -14.67 -1.85 0.20
C THR A 59 -13.49 -2.80 0.42
N LEU A 60 -13.76 -3.97 0.99
CA LEU A 60 -12.71 -4.98 1.15
C LEU A 60 -12.16 -5.43 -0.19
N ASP A 61 -13.02 -5.56 -1.21
CA ASP A 61 -12.57 -5.87 -2.56
C ASP A 61 -11.58 -4.83 -3.08
N ALA A 62 -11.89 -3.55 -2.85
CA ALA A 62 -11.02 -2.46 -3.27
C ALA A 62 -9.70 -2.48 -2.52
N MET A 63 -9.73 -2.80 -1.23
CA MET A 63 -8.51 -2.89 -0.43
C MET A 63 -7.56 -3.97 -0.97
N VAL A 64 -8.10 -5.12 -1.33
CA VAL A 64 -7.29 -6.20 -1.91
C VAL A 64 -6.68 -5.75 -3.23
N ASP A 65 -7.45 -5.11 -4.09
CA ASP A 65 -6.91 -4.61 -5.36
C ASP A 65 -5.84 -3.56 -5.14
N ALA A 66 -5.99 -2.70 -4.14
CA ALA A 66 -4.99 -1.70 -3.81
C ALA A 66 -3.69 -2.35 -3.35
N ILE A 67 -3.78 -3.38 -2.52
CA ILE A 67 -2.60 -4.10 -2.05
C ILE A 67 -1.88 -4.74 -3.22
N ILE A 68 -2.60 -5.42 -4.11
CA ILE A 68 -2.01 -6.04 -5.29
C ILE A 68 -1.25 -5.00 -6.12
N ALA A 69 -1.84 -3.82 -6.28
CA ALA A 69 -1.27 -2.78 -7.13
C ALA A 69 -0.02 -2.13 -6.53
N LYS A 70 0.08 -2.07 -5.21
CA LYS A 70 1.10 -1.24 -4.56
C LYS A 70 2.25 -1.97 -3.91
N VAL A 71 2.03 -3.18 -3.36
CA VAL A 71 3.09 -3.79 -2.55
C VAL A 71 4.17 -4.42 -3.42
N GLU A 72 5.39 -4.29 -2.93
CA GLU A 72 6.60 -4.75 -3.61
C GLU A 72 7.51 -5.43 -2.60
N ASP A 73 8.50 -6.13 -3.10
CA ASP A 73 9.52 -6.69 -2.23
C ASP A 73 10.65 -5.67 -2.02
N GLU A 74 11.70 -6.07 -1.32
CA GLU A 74 12.83 -5.19 -1.04
C GLU A 74 13.59 -4.77 -2.29
N HIS A 75 13.37 -5.47 -3.40
CA HIS A 75 14.03 -5.16 -4.68
C HIS A 75 13.14 -4.34 -5.60
N GLY A 76 11.95 -3.95 -5.14
CA GLY A 76 11.04 -3.16 -5.94
C GLY A 76 10.19 -3.96 -6.91
N GLU A 77 10.19 -5.28 -6.79
CA GLU A 77 9.37 -6.12 -7.65
C GLU A 77 8.02 -6.42 -7.02
N LYS A 78 7.00 -6.52 -7.85
CA LYS A 78 5.65 -6.80 -7.39
C LYS A 78 5.59 -8.13 -6.66
N VAL A 79 4.99 -8.12 -5.47
CA VAL A 79 4.80 -9.33 -4.67
C VAL A 79 3.59 -10.11 -5.16
N PHE A 80 2.52 -9.40 -5.55
CA PHE A 80 1.26 -10.02 -5.96
C PHE A 80 0.87 -9.62 -7.37
N THR A 81 0.17 -10.55 -8.04
CA THR A 81 -0.47 -10.28 -9.32
C THR A 81 -1.97 -10.51 -9.17
N ILE A 82 -2.72 -10.23 -10.22
CA ILE A 82 -4.16 -10.45 -10.19
C ILE A 82 -4.50 -11.92 -9.96
N GLU A 83 -3.60 -12.83 -10.32
CA GLU A 83 -3.80 -14.25 -10.10
C GLU A 83 -3.81 -14.62 -8.63
N ASP A 84 -3.21 -13.79 -7.79
CA ASP A 84 -3.15 -14.01 -6.34
C ASP A 84 -4.38 -13.49 -5.61
N ARG A 85 -5.28 -12.81 -6.32
CA ARG A 85 -6.46 -12.21 -5.71
C ARG A 85 -7.31 -13.21 -4.93
N PRO A 86 -7.61 -14.41 -5.45
CA PRO A 86 -8.39 -15.36 -4.67
C PRO A 86 -7.73 -15.75 -3.34
N THR A 87 -6.40 -15.86 -3.33
CA THR A 87 -5.67 -16.16 -2.10
C THR A 87 -5.82 -15.05 -1.08
N LEU A 88 -5.67 -13.80 -1.54
CA LEU A 88 -5.81 -12.64 -0.65
C LEU A 88 -7.24 -12.49 -0.14
N MET A 89 -8.23 -12.85 -0.95
CA MET A 89 -9.61 -12.79 -0.54
C MET A 89 -9.92 -13.81 0.57
N GLY A 90 -9.08 -14.82 0.74
CA GLY A 90 -9.19 -15.77 1.82
C GLY A 90 -8.49 -15.36 3.11
N ALA A 91 -7.80 -14.22 3.10
CA ALA A 91 -7.08 -13.75 4.28
C ALA A 91 -8.04 -13.13 5.29
N GLU A 92 -7.57 -12.99 6.53
CA GLU A 92 -8.39 -12.37 7.57
C GLU A 92 -8.61 -10.89 7.29
N VAL A 93 -9.83 -10.43 7.58
CA VAL A 93 -10.21 -9.03 7.35
C VAL A 93 -9.26 -8.06 8.05
N GLY A 94 -8.90 -8.37 9.31
CA GLY A 94 -8.00 -7.50 10.07
C GLY A 94 -6.63 -7.37 9.43
N THR A 95 -6.10 -8.45 8.87
CA THR A 95 -4.81 -8.42 8.22
C THR A 95 -4.86 -7.55 6.96
N ILE A 96 -5.87 -7.75 6.14
CA ILE A 96 -6.05 -6.96 4.91
C ILE A 96 -6.25 -5.48 5.26
N ALA A 97 -7.08 -5.19 6.25
CA ALA A 97 -7.34 -3.80 6.65
C ALA A 97 -6.07 -3.13 7.20
N MET A 98 -5.28 -3.85 7.95
CA MET A 98 -4.02 -3.33 8.50
C MET A 98 -3.04 -3.00 7.38
N ILE A 99 -2.88 -3.90 6.42
CA ILE A 99 -1.97 -3.68 5.29
C ILE A 99 -2.47 -2.50 4.46
N PHE A 100 -3.77 -2.46 4.15
CA PHE A 100 -4.34 -1.37 3.37
C PHE A 100 -4.15 -0.03 4.08
N SER A 101 -4.41 0.02 5.38
CA SER A 101 -4.24 1.24 6.15
C SER A 101 -2.80 1.75 6.09
N ALA A 102 -1.83 0.85 6.23
CA ALA A 102 -0.42 1.22 6.15
C ALA A 102 -0.09 1.76 4.75
N VAL A 103 -0.57 1.09 3.71
CA VAL A 103 -0.29 1.50 2.33
C VAL A 103 -0.95 2.83 1.99
N PHE A 104 -2.18 3.02 2.44
CA PHE A 104 -2.96 4.21 2.11
C PHE A 104 -2.55 5.42 2.95
N ASN A 105 -2.35 5.23 4.24
CA ASN A 105 -2.09 6.32 5.19
C ASN A 105 -0.63 6.45 5.60
N GLY A 106 0.17 5.42 5.35
CA GLY A 106 1.53 5.32 5.86
C GLY A 106 1.57 4.56 7.17
N PRO A 107 2.71 3.98 7.52
CA PRO A 107 2.84 3.12 8.69
C PRO A 107 3.30 3.84 9.96
N THR A 108 3.05 5.12 10.09
CA THR A 108 3.67 5.93 11.13
C THR A 108 2.75 6.30 12.28
N PHE A 109 1.56 5.75 12.32
CA PHE A 109 0.61 6.14 13.35
C PHE A 109 1.09 5.84 14.76
N GLU A 110 1.93 4.83 14.93
CA GLU A 110 2.50 4.54 16.24
C GLU A 110 3.39 5.68 16.75
N GLU A 111 4.10 6.30 15.83
CA GLU A 111 4.92 7.45 16.19
C GLU A 111 4.07 8.62 16.61
N HIS A 112 2.91 8.78 15.98
CA HIS A 112 1.97 9.81 16.36
C HIS A 112 1.43 9.59 17.77
N GLU A 113 1.16 8.34 18.12
CA GLU A 113 0.64 8.02 19.43
C GLU A 113 1.65 8.31 20.53
N LYS A 114 2.93 8.19 20.23
CA LYS A 114 3.98 8.46 21.21
C LYS A 114 4.17 9.95 21.45
N ASN A 115 3.71 10.73 20.55
CA ASN A 115 3.86 12.18 20.65
C ASN A 115 2.64 12.81 21.28
#